data_d7f3b251acf7b7dd617e01be3d4da634
#
_entry.id   d7f3b251acf7b7dd617e01be3d4da634
#
_cell.length_a   1.000
_cell.length_b   1.000
_cell.length_c   1.000
_cell.angle_alpha   90.00
_cell.angle_beta   90.00
_cell.angle_gamma   90.00
#
_symmetry.space_group_name_H-M   'P 1'
#
loop_
_entity.id
_entity.type
_entity.pdbx_description
1 polymer ?
#
loop_
_entity_poly.entity_id
_entity_poly.type
_entity_poly.pdbx_seq_one_letter_code
_entity_poly.pdbx_strand_id
1 'polypeptide(L)'
;MASGATAAAALAGGPLAGRLGWDAPAGAGAGAGPLGGALLERLLGLGRRLGEQLKFDPEAPLSVAQSERIFHYYLPVYMWVRQQMAEHAKAYAAAGGQPPAPPLVLGISAPQGCGKTTLVSSLEGLFAHEGVRAVSASLDDFYLTFAEQRQLAEEKAPGNPLLELRGNAGSHDLTLWRDTLQALQRCAGPGIRARVPRYDKSQHGGRGDRAPEAEWVDVEGPVDVVLLEGWMLGFEPVGAERAGEVHPGLPAVDARLGAYCKLWEEFVGSWVVVKVGDPTWVGEWRLQAEHQMRAAGKPGLSDEEVADFVGRYMPAYSAYLPGLYAGGGVGGAPPGRVLELELDRQRSPRRPGGA
;
A
#
# COMPACT_ATOMS: atom_id res chain seq x y z
N MET A 1 -20.85 -4.76 20.29
CA MET A 1 -20.31 -3.58 19.55
C MET A 1 -20.59 -2.29 20.34
N ALA A 2 -19.72 -1.27 20.19
CA ALA A 2 -19.92 0.04 20.81
C ALA A 2 -21.26 0.66 20.41
N SER A 3 -21.89 1.43 21.30
CA SER A 3 -23.06 2.22 20.97
C SER A 3 -22.74 3.20 19.83
N GLY A 4 -23.74 3.63 19.05
CA GLY A 4 -23.52 4.57 17.94
C GLY A 4 -22.78 5.86 18.37
N ALA A 5 -23.05 6.36 19.57
CA ALA A 5 -22.36 7.52 20.15
C ALA A 5 -20.87 7.26 20.43
N THR A 6 -20.53 6.07 20.93
CA THR A 6 -19.13 5.67 21.20
C THR A 6 -18.34 5.51 19.88
N ALA A 7 -18.97 4.95 18.85
CA ALA A 7 -18.32 4.80 17.54
C ALA A 7 -18.15 6.14 16.81
N ALA A 8 -19.13 7.04 16.89
CA ALA A 8 -19.01 8.40 16.35
C ALA A 8 -17.87 9.16 17.02
N ALA A 9 -17.75 9.08 18.36
CA ALA A 9 -16.65 9.67 19.11
C ALA A 9 -15.29 9.03 18.73
N ALA A 10 -15.22 7.72 18.50
CA ALA A 10 -14.02 7.04 18.03
C ALA A 10 -13.61 7.55 16.64
N LEU A 11 -14.52 7.61 15.68
CA LEU A 11 -14.25 8.12 14.31
C LEU A 11 -13.78 9.58 14.34
N ALA A 12 -14.48 10.46 15.09
CA ALA A 12 -14.12 11.87 15.21
C ALA A 12 -12.78 12.08 15.95
N GLY A 13 -12.40 11.19 16.84
CA GLY A 13 -11.14 11.22 17.58
C GLY A 13 -9.97 10.57 16.87
N GLY A 14 -10.16 9.98 15.69
CA GLY A 14 -9.11 9.28 14.96
C GLY A 14 -8.10 10.22 14.27
N PRO A 15 -6.90 9.73 13.94
CA PRO A 15 -5.83 10.53 13.33
C PRO A 15 -6.18 11.08 11.95
N LEU A 16 -7.10 10.47 11.23
CA LEU A 16 -7.54 10.85 9.89
C LEU A 16 -8.87 11.64 9.87
N ALA A 17 -9.47 11.89 11.03
CA ALA A 17 -10.78 12.55 11.11
C ALA A 17 -10.80 13.91 10.43
N GLY A 18 -9.78 14.75 10.64
CA GLY A 18 -9.65 16.06 10.00
C GLY A 18 -9.54 15.99 8.47
N ARG A 19 -8.90 14.95 7.94
CA ARG A 19 -8.80 14.73 6.49
C ARG A 19 -10.13 14.40 5.83
N LEU A 20 -11.08 13.91 6.63
CA LEU A 20 -12.43 13.51 6.20
C LEU A 20 -13.50 14.53 6.60
N GLY A 21 -13.13 15.60 7.30
CA GLY A 21 -14.08 16.57 7.85
C GLY A 21 -14.97 15.97 8.96
N TRP A 22 -14.48 14.97 9.67
CA TRP A 22 -15.19 14.27 10.77
C TRP A 22 -14.92 14.89 12.13
N ASP A 23 -13.98 15.86 12.22
CA ASP A 23 -13.73 16.58 13.45
C ASP A 23 -14.99 17.31 13.89
N ALA A 24 -15.43 17.09 15.12
CA ALA A 24 -16.52 17.86 15.67
C ALA A 24 -16.09 19.33 15.83
N PRO A 25 -16.84 20.31 15.32
CA PRO A 25 -16.56 21.70 15.63
C PRO A 25 -16.65 21.89 17.15
N ALA A 26 -15.72 22.59 17.74
CA ALA A 26 -15.71 22.92 19.16
C ALA A 26 -17.03 23.62 19.51
N GLY A 27 -17.93 22.93 20.23
CA GLY A 27 -19.23 23.47 20.66
C GLY A 27 -20.48 22.83 20.01
N ALA A 28 -20.36 21.84 19.14
CA ALA A 28 -21.53 21.13 18.61
C ALA A 28 -22.07 20.15 19.67
N GLY A 29 -23.30 20.34 20.08
CA GLY A 29 -24.01 19.41 20.98
C GLY A 29 -24.16 18.01 20.34
N ALA A 30 -24.31 16.99 21.18
CA ALA A 30 -24.45 15.60 20.79
C ALA A 30 -25.63 15.40 19.81
N GLY A 31 -25.36 15.39 18.52
CA GLY A 31 -26.36 15.13 17.47
C GLY A 31 -26.22 15.93 16.16
N ALA A 32 -25.35 16.92 16.10
CA ALA A 32 -25.25 17.84 14.94
C ALA A 32 -23.88 17.83 14.25
N GLY A 33 -23.04 16.80 14.44
CA GLY A 33 -21.75 16.69 13.77
C GLY A 33 -21.83 15.99 12.39
N PRO A 34 -20.79 16.09 11.55
CA PRO A 34 -20.75 15.51 10.22
C PRO A 34 -20.94 13.99 10.18
N LEU A 35 -20.81 13.31 11.32
CA LEU A 35 -21.01 11.86 11.51
C LEU A 35 -22.41 11.49 12.02
N GLY A 36 -23.44 12.29 11.75
CA GLY A 36 -24.83 12.00 12.16
C GLY A 36 -25.57 11.05 11.21
N GLY A 37 -26.61 10.38 11.73
CA GLY A 37 -27.63 9.68 10.93
C GLY A 37 -27.10 8.55 10.04
N ALA A 38 -27.53 8.57 8.77
CA ALA A 38 -27.27 7.50 7.82
C ALA A 38 -25.76 7.23 7.56
N LEU A 39 -24.90 8.24 7.63
CA LEU A 39 -23.47 8.04 7.44
C LEU A 39 -22.87 7.21 8.59
N LEU A 40 -23.25 7.50 9.82
CA LEU A 40 -22.78 6.73 10.98
C LEU A 40 -23.25 5.29 10.90
N GLU A 41 -24.52 5.05 10.57
CA GLU A 41 -25.06 3.70 10.41
C GLU A 41 -24.31 2.91 9.33
N ARG A 42 -24.03 3.55 8.18
CA ARG A 42 -23.22 2.97 7.11
C ARG A 42 -21.83 2.60 7.61
N LEU A 43 -21.12 3.51 8.28
CA LEU A 43 -19.78 3.26 8.81
C LEU A 43 -19.76 2.15 9.86
N LEU A 44 -20.78 2.05 10.70
CA LEU A 44 -20.96 0.93 11.63
C LEU A 44 -21.19 -0.40 10.91
N GLY A 45 -21.96 -0.38 9.83
CA GLY A 45 -22.15 -1.55 8.96
C GLY A 45 -20.84 -2.02 8.33
N LEU A 46 -20.09 -1.10 7.73
CA LEU A 46 -18.77 -1.38 7.16
C LEU A 46 -17.75 -1.83 8.23
N GLY A 47 -17.82 -1.27 9.44
CA GLY A 47 -16.99 -1.69 10.56
C GLY A 47 -17.26 -3.13 11.00
N ARG A 48 -18.53 -3.56 11.02
CA ARG A 48 -18.89 -4.99 11.26
C ARG A 48 -18.31 -5.88 10.18
N ARG A 49 -18.48 -5.50 8.91
CA ARG A 49 -17.94 -6.24 7.78
C ARG A 49 -16.42 -6.40 7.85
N LEU A 50 -15.70 -5.34 8.25
CA LEU A 50 -14.25 -5.41 8.49
C LEU A 50 -13.92 -6.36 9.64
N GLY A 51 -14.67 -6.32 10.74
CA GLY A 51 -14.48 -7.25 11.86
C GLY A 51 -14.59 -8.71 11.43
N GLU A 52 -15.61 -9.05 10.64
CA GLU A 52 -15.79 -10.38 10.06
C GLU A 52 -14.61 -10.78 9.17
N GLN A 53 -14.19 -9.90 8.26
CA GLN A 53 -13.07 -10.13 7.34
C GLN A 53 -11.75 -10.32 8.09
N LEU A 54 -11.54 -9.57 9.16
CA LEU A 54 -10.37 -9.66 10.04
C LEU A 54 -10.48 -10.83 11.04
N LYS A 55 -11.57 -11.60 10.99
CA LYS A 55 -11.84 -12.76 11.84
C LYS A 55 -11.87 -12.40 13.32
N PHE A 56 -12.41 -11.22 13.64
CA PHE A 56 -12.68 -10.86 15.04
C PHE A 56 -13.92 -11.63 15.51
N ASP A 57 -13.93 -12.01 16.79
CA ASP A 57 -15.07 -12.70 17.39
C ASP A 57 -16.30 -11.78 17.37
N PRO A 58 -17.39 -12.16 16.66
CA PRO A 58 -18.58 -11.32 16.55
C PRO A 58 -19.35 -11.19 17.87
N GLU A 59 -19.20 -12.15 18.79
CA GLU A 59 -19.88 -12.16 20.08
C GLU A 59 -19.10 -11.37 21.15
N ALA A 60 -17.81 -11.15 20.95
CA ALA A 60 -16.98 -10.39 21.87
C ALA A 60 -16.99 -8.88 21.54
N PRO A 61 -16.91 -8.00 22.54
CA PRO A 61 -16.66 -6.59 22.29
C PRO A 61 -15.28 -6.39 21.66
N LEU A 62 -15.18 -5.45 20.72
CA LEU A 62 -13.89 -5.11 20.12
C LEU A 62 -12.91 -4.61 21.21
N SER A 63 -11.70 -5.13 21.21
CA SER A 63 -10.61 -4.56 22.00
C SER A 63 -10.28 -3.14 21.50
N VAL A 64 -9.55 -2.34 22.29
CA VAL A 64 -9.10 -1.00 21.88
C VAL A 64 -8.34 -1.08 20.56
N ALA A 65 -7.36 -1.98 20.44
CA ALA A 65 -6.56 -2.14 19.23
C ALA A 65 -7.39 -2.55 17.99
N GLN A 66 -8.41 -3.42 18.17
CA GLN A 66 -9.34 -3.80 17.09
C GLN A 66 -10.21 -2.61 16.66
N SER A 67 -10.70 -1.85 17.63
CA SER A 67 -11.50 -0.64 17.38
C SER A 67 -10.68 0.42 16.64
N GLU A 68 -9.47 0.70 17.08
CA GLU A 68 -8.55 1.64 16.41
C GLU A 68 -8.23 1.18 15.00
N ARG A 69 -7.96 -0.10 14.78
CA ARG A 69 -7.69 -0.65 13.44
C ARG A 69 -8.86 -0.44 12.49
N ILE A 70 -10.10 -0.62 12.94
CA ILE A 70 -11.31 -0.41 12.14
C ILE A 70 -11.56 1.09 11.95
N PHE A 71 -11.73 1.84 13.06
CA PHE A 71 -12.30 3.18 13.03
C PHE A 71 -11.27 4.30 12.88
N HIS A 72 -9.99 4.05 13.18
CA HIS A 72 -8.92 5.04 13.02
C HIS A 72 -8.02 4.76 11.80
N TYR A 73 -8.12 3.58 11.20
CA TYR A 73 -7.25 3.19 10.07
C TYR A 73 -8.05 2.77 8.84
N TYR A 74 -8.64 1.58 8.82
CA TYR A 74 -9.16 1.02 7.58
C TYR A 74 -10.39 1.76 7.03
N LEU A 75 -11.36 2.08 7.86
CA LEU A 75 -12.53 2.86 7.42
C LEU A 75 -12.17 4.28 6.97
N PRO A 76 -11.37 5.06 7.71
CA PRO A 76 -10.92 6.36 7.24
C PRO A 76 -10.17 6.31 5.91
N VAL A 77 -9.25 5.34 5.73
CA VAL A 77 -8.56 5.14 4.44
C VAL A 77 -9.55 4.81 3.34
N TYR A 78 -10.48 3.86 3.57
CA TYR A 78 -11.52 3.51 2.61
C TYR A 78 -12.36 4.72 2.19
N MET A 79 -12.84 5.51 3.14
CA MET A 79 -13.68 6.69 2.85
C MET A 79 -12.90 7.76 2.08
N TRP A 80 -11.62 7.96 2.42
CA TRP A 80 -10.76 8.88 1.69
C TRP A 80 -10.55 8.39 0.25
N VAL A 81 -10.31 7.10 0.02
CA VAL A 81 -10.17 6.55 -1.34
C VAL A 81 -11.46 6.74 -2.13
N ARG A 82 -12.64 6.52 -1.54
CA ARG A 82 -13.95 6.80 -2.18
C ARG A 82 -14.07 8.26 -2.60
N GLN A 83 -13.60 9.19 -1.77
CA GLN A 83 -13.55 10.61 -2.11
C GLN A 83 -12.60 10.86 -3.29
N GLN A 84 -11.40 10.26 -3.28
CA GLN A 84 -10.44 10.40 -4.39
C GLN A 84 -10.99 9.84 -5.72
N MET A 85 -11.72 8.75 -5.69
CA MET A 85 -12.40 8.20 -6.89
C MET A 85 -13.41 9.19 -7.45
N ALA A 86 -14.23 9.82 -6.60
CA ALA A 86 -15.19 10.82 -7.02
C ALA A 86 -14.52 12.07 -7.62
N GLU A 87 -13.45 12.55 -6.98
CA GLU A 87 -12.64 13.66 -7.47
C GLU A 87 -11.94 13.34 -8.80
N HIS A 88 -11.45 12.11 -8.97
CA HIS A 88 -10.85 11.64 -10.22
C HIS A 88 -11.87 11.65 -11.36
N ALA A 89 -13.04 11.07 -11.17
CA ALA A 89 -14.10 11.05 -12.16
C ALA A 89 -14.57 12.47 -12.53
N LYS A 90 -14.71 13.36 -11.55
CA LYS A 90 -15.06 14.76 -11.76
C LYS A 90 -14.00 15.51 -12.56
N ALA A 91 -12.71 15.32 -12.23
CA ALA A 91 -11.60 15.95 -12.97
C ALA A 91 -11.53 15.45 -14.41
N TYR A 92 -11.74 14.14 -14.64
CA TYR A 92 -11.79 13.55 -15.97
C TYR A 92 -12.91 14.15 -16.83
N ALA A 93 -14.13 14.27 -16.27
CA ALA A 93 -15.26 14.88 -16.96
C ALA A 93 -15.02 16.39 -17.24
N ALA A 94 -14.42 17.13 -16.30
CA ALA A 94 -14.09 18.54 -16.48
C ALA A 94 -13.03 18.77 -17.58
N ALA A 95 -12.16 17.79 -17.82
CA ALA A 95 -11.20 17.78 -18.93
C ALA A 95 -11.82 17.35 -20.28
N GLY A 96 -13.14 17.16 -20.36
CA GLY A 96 -13.86 16.75 -21.57
C GLY A 96 -13.87 15.24 -21.82
N GLY A 97 -13.45 14.44 -20.86
CA GLY A 97 -13.49 12.99 -20.94
C GLY A 97 -14.93 12.46 -20.95
N GLN A 98 -15.19 11.42 -21.74
CA GLN A 98 -16.50 10.78 -21.82
C GLN A 98 -16.60 9.65 -20.78
N PRO A 99 -17.70 9.56 -19.99
CA PRO A 99 -17.87 8.48 -19.02
C PRO A 99 -17.93 7.09 -19.72
N PRO A 100 -17.48 6.02 -19.04
CA PRO A 100 -16.90 6.02 -17.69
C PRO A 100 -15.46 6.56 -17.67
N ALA A 101 -15.09 7.18 -16.55
CA ALA A 101 -13.69 7.57 -16.34
C ALA A 101 -12.78 6.32 -16.23
N PRO A 102 -11.51 6.38 -16.65
CA PRO A 102 -10.57 5.34 -16.36
C PRO A 102 -10.47 5.03 -14.87
N PRO A 103 -10.16 3.79 -14.46
CA PRO A 103 -9.95 3.46 -13.05
C PRO A 103 -8.95 4.40 -12.38
N LEU A 104 -9.25 4.85 -11.17
CA LEU A 104 -8.25 5.53 -10.36
C LEU A 104 -7.14 4.53 -9.98
N VAL A 105 -5.89 4.83 -10.28
CA VAL A 105 -4.74 4.08 -9.73
C VAL A 105 -4.34 4.72 -8.41
N LEU A 106 -4.51 3.99 -7.32
CA LEU A 106 -4.12 4.35 -5.97
C LEU A 106 -2.79 3.70 -5.62
N GLY A 107 -1.74 4.50 -5.39
CA GLY A 107 -0.48 4.00 -4.86
C GLY A 107 -0.54 3.82 -3.34
N ILE A 108 -0.17 2.66 -2.83
CA ILE A 108 -0.09 2.36 -1.40
C ILE A 108 1.37 2.07 -1.06
N SER A 109 2.05 3.08 -0.54
CA SER A 109 3.44 2.98 -0.10
C SER A 109 3.50 2.65 1.39
N ALA A 110 4.12 1.54 1.73
CA ALA A 110 4.22 1.14 3.12
C ALA A 110 5.38 0.16 3.35
N PRO A 111 6.16 0.28 4.43
CA PRO A 111 7.27 -0.63 4.73
C PRO A 111 6.82 -2.09 4.84
N GLN A 112 7.77 -3.00 4.66
CA GLN A 112 7.52 -4.42 4.81
C GLN A 112 7.08 -4.76 6.24
N GLY A 113 6.14 -5.71 6.38
CA GLY A 113 5.66 -6.15 7.69
C GLY A 113 4.65 -5.23 8.40
N CYS A 114 4.40 -4.00 7.92
CA CYS A 114 3.42 -3.08 8.52
C CYS A 114 1.94 -3.43 8.26
N GLY A 115 1.66 -4.47 7.46
CA GLY A 115 0.29 -4.94 7.20
C GLY A 115 -0.33 -4.48 5.87
N LYS A 116 0.47 -4.14 4.85
CA LYS A 116 0.00 -3.75 3.50
C LYS A 116 -1.05 -4.68 2.91
N THR A 117 -0.75 -5.96 2.85
CA THR A 117 -1.65 -6.98 2.28
C THR A 117 -3.00 -7.01 3.01
N THR A 118 -2.98 -6.86 4.34
CA THR A 118 -4.22 -6.79 5.13
C THR A 118 -5.01 -5.52 4.82
N LEU A 119 -4.33 -4.37 4.65
CA LEU A 119 -4.99 -3.12 4.25
C LEU A 119 -5.65 -3.29 2.88
N VAL A 120 -4.89 -3.75 1.87
CA VAL A 120 -5.38 -3.93 0.50
C VAL A 120 -6.57 -4.89 0.46
N SER A 121 -6.46 -6.07 1.09
CA SER A 121 -7.57 -7.02 1.12
C SER A 121 -8.79 -6.48 1.88
N SER A 122 -8.58 -5.67 2.92
CA SER A 122 -9.68 -5.00 3.64
C SER A 122 -10.40 -3.98 2.74
N LEU A 123 -9.64 -3.19 1.97
CA LEU A 123 -10.21 -2.25 1.00
C LEU A 123 -10.99 -2.99 -0.10
N GLU A 124 -10.42 -4.05 -0.69
CA GLU A 124 -11.10 -4.86 -1.70
C GLU A 124 -12.42 -5.43 -1.18
N GLY A 125 -12.43 -5.96 0.05
CA GLY A 125 -13.65 -6.48 0.67
C GLY A 125 -14.72 -5.43 0.92
N LEU A 126 -14.33 -4.21 1.33
CA LEU A 126 -15.26 -3.09 1.49
C LEU A 126 -15.78 -2.58 0.14
N PHE A 127 -14.92 -2.48 -0.86
CA PHE A 127 -15.32 -2.10 -2.22
C PHE A 127 -16.32 -3.10 -2.80
N ALA A 128 -16.01 -4.39 -2.73
CA ALA A 128 -16.90 -5.45 -3.21
C ALA A 128 -18.28 -5.43 -2.50
N HIS A 129 -18.28 -5.16 -1.18
CA HIS A 129 -19.53 -5.03 -0.40
C HIS A 129 -20.41 -3.88 -0.89
N GLU A 130 -19.82 -2.79 -1.34
CA GLU A 130 -20.55 -1.63 -1.89
C GLU A 130 -20.69 -1.65 -3.42
N GLY A 131 -20.44 -2.77 -4.08
CA GLY A 131 -20.60 -2.94 -5.52
C GLY A 131 -19.55 -2.18 -6.35
N VAL A 132 -18.43 -1.80 -5.75
CA VAL A 132 -17.28 -1.16 -6.43
C VAL A 132 -16.26 -2.22 -6.79
N ARG A 133 -15.79 -2.23 -8.01
CA ARG A 133 -14.81 -3.19 -8.48
C ARG A 133 -13.39 -2.67 -8.31
N ALA A 134 -12.71 -3.16 -7.31
CA ALA A 134 -11.29 -2.94 -7.06
C ALA A 134 -10.45 -4.08 -7.61
N VAL A 135 -9.27 -3.77 -8.12
CA VAL A 135 -8.24 -4.73 -8.53
C VAL A 135 -6.93 -4.36 -7.86
N SER A 136 -6.28 -5.30 -7.20
CA SER A 136 -4.96 -5.08 -6.62
C SER A 136 -3.84 -5.60 -7.51
N ALA A 137 -2.72 -4.87 -7.51
CA ALA A 137 -1.45 -5.28 -8.07
C ALA A 137 -0.34 -4.94 -7.08
N SER A 138 0.57 -5.87 -6.84
CA SER A 138 1.76 -5.61 -6.03
C SER A 138 2.94 -5.25 -6.93
N LEU A 139 3.78 -4.32 -6.49
CA LEU A 139 5.06 -4.07 -7.15
C LEU A 139 5.89 -5.37 -7.23
N ASP A 140 5.78 -6.23 -6.23
CA ASP A 140 6.46 -7.53 -6.18
C ASP A 140 6.02 -8.50 -7.31
N ASP A 141 4.84 -8.31 -7.90
CA ASP A 141 4.36 -9.11 -9.04
C ASP A 141 5.13 -8.83 -10.34
N PHE A 142 5.87 -7.72 -10.37
CA PHE A 142 6.64 -7.27 -11.54
C PHE A 142 8.14 -7.52 -11.42
N TYR A 143 8.60 -8.33 -10.46
CA TYR A 143 10.01 -8.70 -10.41
C TYR A 143 10.48 -9.35 -11.71
N LEU A 144 11.74 -9.14 -12.02
CA LEU A 144 12.45 -9.85 -13.09
C LEU A 144 12.32 -11.37 -12.92
N THR A 145 12.34 -12.11 -14.00
CA THR A 145 12.49 -13.57 -13.94
C THR A 145 13.79 -13.94 -13.24
N PHE A 146 13.88 -15.17 -12.76
CA PHE A 146 15.09 -15.68 -12.12
C PHE A 146 16.33 -15.52 -13.01
N ALA A 147 16.19 -15.80 -14.33
CA ALA A 147 17.28 -15.66 -15.29
C ALA A 147 17.71 -14.18 -15.47
N GLU A 148 16.76 -13.28 -15.61
CA GLU A 148 17.02 -11.85 -15.75
C GLU A 148 17.63 -11.23 -14.46
N GLN A 149 17.18 -11.69 -13.27
CA GLN A 149 17.75 -11.26 -12.00
C GLN A 149 19.21 -11.73 -11.87
N ARG A 150 19.52 -12.94 -12.29
CA ARG A 150 20.90 -13.43 -12.35
C ARG A 150 21.76 -12.60 -13.31
N GLN A 151 21.25 -12.30 -14.50
CA GLN A 151 21.95 -11.45 -15.44
C GLN A 151 22.21 -10.06 -14.87
N LEU A 152 21.23 -9.47 -14.15
CA LEU A 152 21.42 -8.21 -13.46
C LEU A 152 22.57 -8.28 -12.45
N ALA A 153 22.60 -9.31 -11.62
CA ALA A 153 23.60 -9.48 -10.57
C ALA A 153 25.00 -9.76 -11.12
N GLU A 154 25.12 -10.62 -12.14
CA GLU A 154 26.40 -11.10 -12.66
C GLU A 154 27.03 -10.12 -13.67
N GLU A 155 26.23 -9.48 -14.53
CA GLU A 155 26.72 -8.69 -15.65
C GLU A 155 26.58 -7.18 -15.45
N LYS A 156 25.45 -6.72 -14.87
CA LYS A 156 25.11 -5.29 -14.78
C LYS A 156 25.45 -4.64 -13.45
N ALA A 157 25.56 -5.44 -12.38
CA ALA A 157 25.87 -4.98 -11.04
C ALA A 157 26.73 -5.99 -10.26
N PRO A 158 27.87 -6.45 -10.85
CA PRO A 158 28.67 -7.52 -10.24
C PRO A 158 29.16 -7.14 -8.84
N GLY A 159 28.93 -8.06 -7.88
CA GLY A 159 29.35 -7.88 -6.48
C GLY A 159 28.51 -6.89 -5.69
N ASN A 160 27.39 -6.38 -6.21
CA ASN A 160 26.49 -5.50 -5.47
C ASN A 160 25.45 -6.32 -4.68
N PRO A 161 25.56 -6.42 -3.34
CA PRO A 161 24.66 -7.22 -2.52
C PRO A 161 23.21 -6.72 -2.57
N LEU A 162 22.97 -5.44 -2.90
CA LEU A 162 21.62 -4.86 -2.98
C LEU A 162 20.88 -5.23 -4.27
N LEU A 163 21.60 -5.74 -5.29
CA LEU A 163 21.04 -6.16 -6.59
C LEU A 163 21.28 -7.64 -6.89
N GLU A 164 21.87 -8.37 -5.97
CA GLU A 164 22.10 -9.82 -6.09
C GLU A 164 20.76 -10.58 -6.14
N LEU A 165 19.84 -10.22 -5.27
CA LEU A 165 18.48 -10.78 -5.21
C LEU A 165 17.46 -9.71 -5.52
N ARG A 166 16.25 -10.16 -5.85
CA ARG A 166 15.10 -9.27 -6.05
C ARG A 166 14.80 -8.40 -4.83
N GLY A 167 14.25 -7.21 -5.06
CA GLY A 167 13.76 -6.33 -3.99
C GLY A 167 13.94 -4.86 -4.29
N ASN A 168 15.16 -4.41 -4.48
CA ASN A 168 15.49 -3.02 -4.72
C ASN A 168 15.19 -2.55 -6.16
N ALA A 169 15.23 -1.23 -6.38
CA ALA A 169 15.05 -0.65 -7.71
C ALA A 169 16.08 -1.19 -8.70
N GLY A 170 15.60 -1.67 -9.83
CA GLY A 170 16.38 -2.38 -10.85
C GLY A 170 16.01 -3.85 -10.96
N SER A 171 15.33 -4.43 -9.97
CA SER A 171 14.90 -5.83 -9.97
C SER A 171 13.48 -6.06 -10.50
N HIS A 172 12.89 -5.08 -11.19
CA HIS A 172 11.54 -5.15 -11.71
C HIS A 172 11.52 -4.96 -13.24
N ASP A 173 10.60 -5.63 -13.91
CA ASP A 173 10.27 -5.45 -15.32
C ASP A 173 9.33 -4.26 -15.48
N LEU A 174 9.91 -3.09 -15.73
CA LEU A 174 9.16 -1.83 -15.84
C LEU A 174 8.30 -1.77 -17.11
N THR A 175 8.64 -2.55 -18.15
CA THR A 175 7.83 -2.65 -19.36
C THR A 175 6.55 -3.41 -19.07
N LEU A 176 6.67 -4.60 -18.46
CA LEU A 176 5.53 -5.39 -18.03
C LEU A 176 4.63 -4.60 -17.06
N TRP A 177 5.23 -3.85 -16.13
CA TRP A 177 4.48 -3.00 -15.21
C TRP A 177 3.67 -1.95 -15.95
N ARG A 178 4.31 -1.17 -16.85
CA ARG A 178 3.63 -0.15 -17.67
C ARG A 178 2.49 -0.75 -18.47
N ASP A 179 2.74 -1.83 -19.20
CA ASP A 179 1.75 -2.48 -20.08
C ASP A 179 0.55 -2.99 -19.28
N THR A 180 0.80 -3.54 -18.08
CA THR A 180 -0.26 -4.00 -17.18
C THR A 180 -1.13 -2.84 -16.69
N LEU A 181 -0.51 -1.74 -16.21
CA LEU A 181 -1.27 -0.57 -15.74
C LEU A 181 -2.05 0.09 -16.87
N GLN A 182 -1.49 0.20 -18.07
CA GLN A 182 -2.20 0.69 -19.26
C GLN A 182 -3.40 -0.20 -19.62
N ALA A 183 -3.24 -1.51 -19.53
CA ALA A 183 -4.33 -2.45 -19.78
C ALA A 183 -5.44 -2.30 -18.72
N LEU A 184 -5.08 -2.18 -17.44
CA LEU A 184 -6.04 -1.96 -16.36
C LEU A 184 -6.79 -0.63 -16.49
N GLN A 185 -6.11 0.46 -16.88
CA GLN A 185 -6.77 1.76 -17.12
C GLN A 185 -7.81 1.70 -18.25
N ARG A 186 -7.63 0.82 -19.24
CA ARG A 186 -8.62 0.60 -20.28
C ARG A 186 -9.85 -0.19 -19.81
N CYS A 187 -9.75 -0.91 -18.70
CA CYS A 187 -10.86 -1.69 -18.15
C CYS A 187 -11.99 -0.85 -17.51
N ALA A 188 -12.21 0.39 -17.96
CA ALA A 188 -13.32 1.23 -17.50
C ALA A 188 -14.71 0.73 -17.96
N GLY A 189 -14.77 0.01 -19.07
CA GLY A 189 -16.01 -0.51 -19.65
C GLY A 189 -16.15 -2.02 -19.56
N PRO A 190 -17.38 -2.56 -19.76
CA PRO A 190 -17.62 -4.00 -19.75
C PRO A 190 -16.92 -4.71 -20.92
N GLY A 191 -16.52 -5.96 -20.70
CA GLY A 191 -15.91 -6.81 -21.73
C GLY A 191 -14.47 -6.49 -22.09
N ILE A 192 -13.89 -5.42 -21.55
CA ILE A 192 -12.45 -5.11 -21.71
C ILE A 192 -11.68 -5.96 -20.71
N ARG A 193 -10.61 -6.57 -21.15
CA ARG A 193 -9.83 -7.51 -20.35
C ARG A 193 -8.39 -7.06 -20.18
N ALA A 194 -7.85 -7.33 -19.02
CA ALA A 194 -6.45 -7.19 -18.65
C ALA A 194 -5.99 -8.44 -17.90
N ARG A 195 -4.67 -8.61 -17.77
CA ARG A 195 -4.08 -9.67 -16.95
C ARG A 195 -3.04 -9.07 -16.04
N VAL A 196 -3.10 -9.43 -14.76
CA VAL A 196 -2.14 -8.99 -13.75
C VAL A 196 -1.16 -10.13 -13.49
N PRO A 197 0.15 -9.94 -13.71
CA PRO A 197 1.14 -10.97 -13.47
C PRO A 197 1.13 -11.43 -12.02
N ARG A 198 1.74 -12.58 -11.78
CA ARG A 198 2.00 -13.13 -10.45
C ARG A 198 3.46 -13.55 -10.35
N TYR A 199 4.01 -13.39 -9.18
CA TYR A 199 5.38 -13.78 -8.86
C TYR A 199 5.40 -14.83 -7.75
N ASP A 200 5.97 -16.00 -8.05
CA ASP A 200 6.14 -17.05 -7.07
C ASP A 200 7.48 -16.89 -6.34
N LYS A 201 7.40 -16.39 -5.11
CA LYS A 201 8.57 -16.16 -4.26
C LYS A 201 9.26 -17.46 -3.78
N SER A 202 8.59 -18.62 -3.91
CA SER A 202 9.11 -19.91 -3.42
C SER A 202 10.03 -20.61 -4.42
N GLN A 203 9.94 -20.26 -5.70
CA GLN A 203 10.72 -20.87 -6.77
C GLN A 203 12.25 -20.72 -6.53
N HIS A 204 13.03 -21.60 -7.12
CA HIS A 204 14.50 -21.56 -7.05
C HIS A 204 15.06 -21.46 -5.60
N GLY A 205 14.47 -22.21 -4.66
CA GLY A 205 14.89 -22.20 -3.26
C GLY A 205 14.67 -20.88 -2.55
N GLY A 206 13.57 -20.18 -2.88
CA GLY A 206 13.21 -18.88 -2.30
C GLY A 206 13.75 -17.67 -3.06
N ARG A 207 14.53 -17.88 -4.13
CA ARG A 207 14.99 -16.76 -4.99
C ARG A 207 13.86 -16.21 -5.86
N GLY A 208 12.81 -17.01 -6.11
CA GLY A 208 11.58 -16.64 -6.82
C GLY A 208 11.72 -16.60 -8.33
N ASP A 209 10.57 -16.70 -9.00
CA ASP A 209 10.44 -16.48 -10.44
C ASP A 209 9.06 -15.94 -10.77
N ARG A 210 8.90 -15.40 -11.98
CA ARG A 210 7.61 -15.00 -12.51
C ARG A 210 6.77 -16.25 -12.74
N ALA A 211 5.55 -16.28 -12.22
CA ALA A 211 4.62 -17.37 -12.45
C ALA A 211 4.25 -17.49 -13.94
N PRO A 212 3.98 -18.69 -14.44
CA PRO A 212 3.47 -18.89 -15.80
C PRO A 212 2.24 -18.03 -16.07
N GLU A 213 2.09 -17.54 -17.30
CA GLU A 213 0.97 -16.68 -17.66
C GLU A 213 -0.41 -17.30 -17.38
N ALA A 214 -0.53 -18.62 -17.38
CA ALA A 214 -1.77 -19.31 -17.02
C ALA A 214 -2.21 -19.08 -15.58
N GLU A 215 -1.29 -18.65 -14.71
CA GLU A 215 -1.55 -18.34 -13.29
C GLU A 215 -1.75 -16.85 -13.03
N TRP A 216 -1.64 -16.02 -14.06
CA TRP A 216 -1.91 -14.59 -13.93
C TRP A 216 -3.40 -14.35 -13.70
N VAL A 217 -3.72 -13.26 -13.00
CA VAL A 217 -5.11 -12.94 -12.70
C VAL A 217 -5.78 -12.29 -13.89
N ASP A 218 -6.81 -12.94 -14.40
CA ASP A 218 -7.68 -12.34 -15.40
C ASP A 218 -8.59 -11.29 -14.78
N VAL A 219 -8.59 -10.10 -15.35
CA VAL A 219 -9.42 -8.96 -14.98
C VAL A 219 -10.34 -8.62 -16.13
N GLU A 220 -11.64 -8.56 -15.85
CA GLU A 220 -12.64 -8.11 -16.82
C GLU A 220 -13.34 -6.87 -16.29
N GLY A 221 -13.41 -5.82 -17.08
CA GLY A 221 -14.08 -4.56 -16.74
C GLY A 221 -15.60 -4.68 -16.54
N PRO A 222 -16.26 -3.69 -15.94
CA PRO A 222 -15.64 -2.44 -15.51
C PRO A 222 -14.79 -2.57 -14.22
N VAL A 223 -13.70 -1.84 -14.17
CA VAL A 223 -12.87 -1.64 -12.95
C VAL A 223 -13.01 -0.17 -12.54
N ASP A 224 -13.17 0.09 -11.25
CA ASP A 224 -13.34 1.45 -10.71
C ASP A 224 -12.05 1.99 -10.08
N VAL A 225 -11.26 1.10 -9.47
CA VAL A 225 -10.00 1.47 -8.80
C VAL A 225 -8.97 0.34 -8.90
N VAL A 226 -7.72 0.73 -9.14
CA VAL A 226 -6.54 -0.16 -9.07
C VAL A 226 -5.77 0.17 -7.80
N LEU A 227 -5.58 -0.80 -6.92
CA LEU A 227 -4.80 -0.69 -5.68
C LEU A 227 -3.38 -1.19 -5.97
N LEU A 228 -2.47 -0.28 -6.28
CA LEU A 228 -1.06 -0.60 -6.52
C LEU A 228 -0.29 -0.49 -5.20
N GLU A 229 0.22 -1.59 -4.67
CA GLU A 229 0.95 -1.60 -3.41
C GLU A 229 2.43 -1.93 -3.59
N GLY A 230 3.27 -1.36 -2.75
CA GLY A 230 4.68 -1.69 -2.71
C GLY A 230 5.40 -1.02 -1.55
N TRP A 231 6.57 -1.59 -1.19
CA TRP A 231 7.35 -1.08 -0.07
C TRP A 231 8.20 0.16 -0.43
N MET A 232 8.51 0.33 -1.71
CA MET A 232 9.35 1.42 -2.23
C MET A 232 8.58 2.36 -3.17
N LEU A 233 7.26 2.20 -3.30
CA LEU A 233 6.46 3.11 -4.11
C LEU A 233 6.61 4.55 -3.62
N GLY A 234 6.87 5.47 -4.56
CA GLY A 234 7.06 6.87 -4.24
C GLY A 234 8.47 7.23 -3.74
N PHE A 235 9.43 6.31 -3.72
CA PHE A 235 10.82 6.65 -3.47
C PHE A 235 11.39 7.48 -4.63
N GLU A 236 12.19 8.47 -4.31
CA GLU A 236 12.85 9.35 -5.27
C GLU A 236 14.38 9.23 -5.14
N PRO A 237 15.14 9.31 -6.24
CA PRO A 237 16.60 9.26 -6.17
C PRO A 237 17.15 10.45 -5.36
N VAL A 238 18.15 10.16 -4.54
CA VAL A 238 18.83 11.16 -3.70
C VAL A 238 20.16 11.65 -4.30
N GLY A 239 20.58 11.05 -5.40
CA GLY A 239 21.86 11.29 -6.06
C GLY A 239 22.97 10.35 -5.60
N ALA A 240 23.89 10.04 -6.52
CA ALA A 240 24.91 9.01 -6.31
C ALA A 240 25.82 9.25 -5.09
N GLU A 241 26.17 10.50 -4.80
CA GLU A 241 27.03 10.88 -3.66
C GLU A 241 26.32 10.52 -2.34
N ARG A 242 25.12 11.04 -2.11
CA ARG A 242 24.35 10.78 -0.89
C ARG A 242 23.97 9.30 -0.75
N ALA A 243 23.63 8.63 -1.84
CA ALA A 243 23.39 7.19 -1.82
C ALA A 243 24.65 6.42 -1.40
N GLY A 244 25.83 6.82 -1.90
CA GLY A 244 27.12 6.23 -1.56
C GLY A 244 27.53 6.41 -0.11
N GLU A 245 27.16 7.53 0.52
CA GLU A 245 27.37 7.75 1.96
C GLU A 245 26.60 6.76 2.84
N VAL A 246 25.42 6.31 2.38
CA VAL A 246 24.59 5.33 3.10
C VAL A 246 25.12 3.91 2.90
N HIS A 247 25.41 3.52 1.67
CA HIS A 247 25.91 2.18 1.35
C HIS A 247 26.57 2.16 -0.03
N PRO A 248 27.77 1.54 -0.18
CA PRO A 248 28.53 1.55 -1.45
C PRO A 248 27.79 0.94 -2.65
N GLY A 249 26.84 0.04 -2.43
CA GLY A 249 26.00 -0.55 -3.48
C GLY A 249 24.78 0.30 -3.87
N LEU A 250 24.42 1.31 -3.06
CA LEU A 250 23.18 2.06 -3.24
C LEU A 250 23.18 3.02 -4.46
N PRO A 251 24.30 3.62 -4.90
CA PRO A 251 24.31 4.44 -6.10
C PRO A 251 23.79 3.73 -7.36
N ALA A 252 24.04 2.42 -7.48
CA ALA A 252 23.53 1.62 -8.59
C ALA A 252 21.99 1.40 -8.52
N VAL A 253 21.40 1.36 -7.32
CA VAL A 253 19.95 1.32 -7.09
C VAL A 253 19.35 2.70 -7.37
N ASP A 254 19.96 3.76 -6.85
CA ASP A 254 19.54 5.15 -6.99
C ASP A 254 19.44 5.57 -8.45
N ALA A 255 20.45 5.24 -9.27
CA ALA A 255 20.46 5.53 -10.70
C ALA A 255 19.31 4.87 -11.48
N ARG A 256 18.76 3.75 -10.98
CA ARG A 256 17.64 3.04 -11.58
C ARG A 256 16.28 3.57 -11.12
N LEU A 257 16.23 4.19 -9.96
CA LEU A 257 14.99 4.64 -9.31
C LEU A 257 14.26 5.71 -10.14
N GLY A 258 14.99 6.56 -10.88
CA GLY A 258 14.38 7.57 -11.74
C GLY A 258 13.45 7.02 -12.85
N ALA A 259 13.66 5.77 -13.29
CA ALA A 259 12.76 5.13 -14.24
C ALA A 259 11.42 4.73 -13.60
N TYR A 260 11.45 4.39 -12.31
CA TYR A 260 10.24 4.12 -11.53
C TYR A 260 9.44 5.40 -11.28
N CYS A 261 10.10 6.52 -10.97
CA CYS A 261 9.44 7.81 -10.77
C CYS A 261 8.54 8.16 -11.96
N LYS A 262 9.04 7.99 -13.19
CA LYS A 262 8.27 8.24 -14.40
C LYS A 262 6.99 7.39 -14.50
N LEU A 263 7.03 6.15 -14.02
CA LEU A 263 5.86 5.27 -14.06
C LEU A 263 4.80 5.67 -13.03
N TRP A 264 5.19 5.91 -11.79
CA TRP A 264 4.17 6.34 -10.83
C TRP A 264 3.67 7.76 -11.06
N GLU A 265 4.48 8.67 -11.61
CA GLU A 265 4.02 9.97 -12.09
C GLU A 265 3.00 9.84 -13.23
N GLU A 266 3.20 8.88 -14.16
CA GLU A 266 2.31 8.63 -15.29
C GLU A 266 0.97 8.02 -14.84
N PHE A 267 0.98 7.08 -13.88
CA PHE A 267 -0.18 6.25 -13.60
C PHE A 267 -0.89 6.57 -12.30
N VAL A 268 -0.16 6.93 -11.23
CA VAL A 268 -0.75 7.02 -9.89
C VAL A 268 -1.43 8.36 -9.67
N GLY A 269 -2.74 8.33 -9.51
CA GLY A 269 -3.55 9.53 -9.33
C GLY A 269 -3.74 9.99 -7.88
N SER A 270 -3.56 9.08 -6.91
CA SER A 270 -3.64 9.39 -5.46
C SER A 270 -2.80 8.40 -4.67
N TRP A 271 -2.41 8.79 -3.45
CA TRP A 271 -1.45 8.03 -2.64
C TRP A 271 -1.93 7.82 -1.21
N VAL A 272 -1.68 6.64 -0.68
CA VAL A 272 -1.69 6.35 0.75
C VAL A 272 -0.25 6.03 1.15
N VAL A 273 0.33 6.85 2.01
CA VAL A 273 1.68 6.67 2.55
C VAL A 273 1.57 6.25 4.00
N VAL A 274 1.92 5.00 4.28
CA VAL A 274 1.98 4.47 5.64
C VAL A 274 3.38 4.70 6.18
N LYS A 275 3.49 5.62 7.11
CA LYS A 275 4.73 5.96 7.80
C LYS A 275 4.93 5.05 9.01
N VAL A 276 6.18 4.81 9.34
CA VAL A 276 6.60 4.12 10.58
C VAL A 276 7.63 4.99 11.29
N GLY A 277 7.55 5.06 12.62
CA GLY A 277 8.43 5.91 13.40
C GLY A 277 9.90 5.47 13.36
N ASP A 278 10.13 4.15 13.18
CA ASP A 278 11.46 3.58 13.06
C ASP A 278 11.45 2.42 12.03
N PRO A 279 12.17 2.54 10.91
CA PRO A 279 12.22 1.50 9.89
C PRO A 279 12.87 0.19 10.36
N THR A 280 13.60 0.19 11.47
CA THR A 280 14.19 -1.05 12.05
C THR A 280 13.12 -2.04 12.52
N TRP A 281 11.90 -1.59 12.80
CA TRP A 281 10.77 -2.47 13.14
C TRP A 281 10.43 -3.47 12.03
N VAL A 282 10.82 -3.21 10.80
CA VAL A 282 10.66 -4.15 9.67
C VAL A 282 11.32 -5.49 9.99
N GLY A 283 12.53 -5.46 10.58
CA GLY A 283 13.24 -6.67 11.01
C GLY A 283 12.47 -7.45 12.08
N GLU A 284 11.97 -6.77 13.09
CA GLU A 284 11.18 -7.38 14.15
C GLU A 284 9.88 -7.99 13.63
N TRP A 285 9.18 -7.25 12.76
CA TRP A 285 7.93 -7.72 12.15
C TRP A 285 8.17 -8.93 11.24
N ARG A 286 9.32 -8.96 10.55
CA ARG A 286 9.68 -10.10 9.73
C ARG A 286 9.99 -11.32 10.61
N LEU A 287 10.82 -11.18 11.64
CA LEU A 287 11.11 -12.23 12.61
C LEU A 287 9.80 -12.80 13.21
N GLN A 288 8.90 -11.92 13.65
CA GLN A 288 7.61 -12.33 14.20
C GLN A 288 6.81 -13.21 13.21
N ALA A 289 6.78 -12.83 11.93
CA ALA A 289 6.08 -13.59 10.90
C ALA A 289 6.73 -14.96 10.65
N GLU A 290 8.06 -15.03 10.59
CA GLU A 290 8.79 -16.30 10.40
C GLU A 290 8.63 -17.23 11.61
N HIS A 291 8.69 -16.68 12.84
CA HIS A 291 8.42 -17.46 14.06
C HIS A 291 6.99 -18.05 14.04
N GLN A 292 6.00 -17.28 13.63
CA GLN A 292 4.61 -17.77 13.49
C GLN A 292 4.49 -18.87 12.43
N MET A 293 5.17 -18.74 11.28
CA MET A 293 5.18 -19.77 10.25
C MET A 293 5.83 -21.07 10.76
N ARG A 294 7.00 -20.97 11.39
CA ARG A 294 7.71 -22.14 11.98
C ARG A 294 6.86 -22.80 13.08
N ALA A 295 6.22 -22.02 13.93
CA ALA A 295 5.33 -22.54 14.98
C ALA A 295 4.09 -23.26 14.40
N ALA A 296 3.64 -22.86 13.20
CA ALA A 296 2.57 -23.52 12.46
C ALA A 296 3.05 -24.72 11.61
N GLY A 297 4.31 -25.15 11.76
CA GLY A 297 4.90 -26.27 11.02
C GLY A 297 5.16 -25.99 9.53
N LYS A 298 5.20 -24.70 9.15
CA LYS A 298 5.52 -24.27 7.79
C LYS A 298 7.01 -23.95 7.65
N PRO A 299 7.60 -24.09 6.45
CA PRO A 299 8.94 -23.60 6.19
C PRO A 299 9.05 -22.11 6.48
N GLY A 300 10.10 -21.68 7.15
CA GLY A 300 10.39 -20.28 7.46
C GLY A 300 11.89 -20.05 7.55
N LEU A 301 12.31 -18.81 7.32
CA LEU A 301 13.72 -18.42 7.41
C LEU A 301 14.22 -18.52 8.85
N SER A 302 15.53 -18.80 9.02
CA SER A 302 16.20 -18.66 10.31
C SER A 302 16.32 -17.20 10.71
N ASP A 303 16.68 -16.92 11.96
CA ASP A 303 16.81 -15.54 12.43
C ASP A 303 17.99 -14.82 11.73
N GLU A 304 19.07 -15.56 11.41
CA GLU A 304 20.20 -15.06 10.62
C GLU A 304 19.81 -14.76 9.17
N GLU A 305 19.04 -15.65 8.55
CA GLU A 305 18.54 -15.43 7.18
C GLU A 305 17.59 -14.24 7.11
N VAL A 306 16.78 -14.00 8.15
CA VAL A 306 15.94 -12.80 8.27
C VAL A 306 16.80 -11.55 8.40
N ALA A 307 17.86 -11.57 9.20
CA ALA A 307 18.75 -10.42 9.35
C ALA A 307 19.45 -10.07 8.03
N ASP A 308 19.94 -11.07 7.28
CA ASP A 308 20.51 -10.87 5.94
C ASP A 308 19.47 -10.31 4.97
N PHE A 309 18.29 -10.92 4.94
CA PHE A 309 17.19 -10.47 4.09
C PHE A 309 16.83 -9.01 4.34
N VAL A 310 16.59 -8.62 5.60
CA VAL A 310 16.21 -7.24 5.97
C VAL A 310 17.37 -6.29 5.73
N GLY A 311 18.62 -6.70 6.01
CA GLY A 311 19.82 -5.91 5.80
C GLY A 311 19.96 -5.38 4.37
N ARG A 312 19.44 -6.07 3.37
CA ARG A 312 19.46 -5.65 1.95
C ARG A 312 18.48 -4.51 1.63
N TYR A 313 17.46 -4.28 2.47
CA TYR A 313 16.48 -3.20 2.29
C TYR A 313 16.78 -1.96 3.14
N MET A 314 17.48 -2.13 4.26
CA MET A 314 17.77 -1.05 5.20
C MET A 314 18.49 0.15 4.57
N PRO A 315 19.50 -0.02 3.66
CA PRO A 315 20.10 1.13 2.99
C PRO A 315 19.09 1.96 2.19
N ALA A 316 18.15 1.32 1.49
CA ALA A 316 17.10 2.02 0.75
C ALA A 316 16.13 2.76 1.68
N TYR A 317 15.73 2.15 2.80
CA TYR A 317 14.92 2.83 3.81
C TYR A 317 15.65 4.06 4.38
N SER A 318 16.92 3.92 4.74
CA SER A 318 17.72 5.02 5.30
C SER A 318 17.88 6.19 4.32
N ALA A 319 18.03 5.90 3.03
CA ALA A 319 18.22 6.93 2.02
C ALA A 319 16.92 7.61 1.58
N TYR A 320 15.84 6.84 1.35
CA TYR A 320 14.67 7.33 0.62
C TYR A 320 13.45 7.64 1.49
N LEU A 321 13.26 6.96 2.65
CA LEU A 321 12.14 7.25 3.53
C LEU A 321 12.11 8.70 4.05
N PRO A 322 13.25 9.33 4.40
CA PRO A 322 13.22 10.73 4.82
C PRO A 322 12.59 11.66 3.80
N GLY A 323 12.90 11.48 2.51
CA GLY A 323 12.29 12.24 1.42
C GLY A 323 10.79 11.98 1.28
N LEU A 324 10.41 10.70 1.25
CA LEU A 324 9.00 10.28 1.17
C LEU A 324 8.17 10.81 2.35
N TYR A 325 8.76 10.88 3.56
CA TYR A 325 8.06 11.28 4.79
C TYR A 325 8.08 12.79 5.05
N ALA A 326 8.87 13.56 4.31
CA ALA A 326 9.00 15.02 4.52
C ALA A 326 7.73 15.83 4.16
N GLY A 327 6.69 15.17 3.62
CA GLY A 327 5.38 15.82 3.40
C GLY A 327 5.32 16.75 2.19
N GLY A 328 6.29 16.71 1.28
CA GLY A 328 6.33 17.53 0.05
C GLY A 328 5.50 17.01 -1.13
N GLY A 329 4.79 15.92 -0.96
CA GLY A 329 4.12 15.18 -2.02
C GLY A 329 4.92 13.95 -2.45
N VAL A 330 4.27 12.98 -3.04
CA VAL A 330 4.87 11.75 -3.59
C VAL A 330 4.76 11.84 -5.10
N GLY A 331 5.87 11.70 -5.83
CA GLY A 331 5.85 11.65 -7.29
C GLY A 331 5.16 12.86 -7.95
N GLY A 332 5.33 14.07 -7.40
CA GLY A 332 4.66 15.26 -7.93
C GLY A 332 3.15 15.31 -7.70
N ALA A 333 2.58 14.48 -6.83
CA ALA A 333 1.14 14.45 -6.57
C ALA A 333 0.62 15.82 -6.10
N PRO A 334 -0.51 16.30 -6.67
CA PRO A 334 -1.10 17.57 -6.25
C PRO A 334 -1.54 17.57 -4.78
N PRO A 335 -1.65 18.75 -4.14
CA PRO A 335 -2.20 18.86 -2.79
C PRO A 335 -3.55 18.17 -2.67
N GLY A 336 -3.77 17.43 -1.57
CA GLY A 336 -5.00 16.69 -1.32
C GLY A 336 -5.06 15.28 -1.95
N ARG A 337 -4.08 14.90 -2.77
CA ARG A 337 -3.99 13.56 -3.38
C ARG A 337 -3.10 12.59 -2.58
N VAL A 338 -2.59 13.01 -1.45
CA VAL A 338 -1.78 12.17 -0.57
C VAL A 338 -2.43 12.08 0.81
N LEU A 339 -2.71 10.87 1.24
CA LEU A 339 -3.10 10.54 2.60
C LEU A 339 -1.90 9.93 3.32
N GLU A 340 -1.44 10.59 4.36
CA GLU A 340 -0.38 10.08 5.21
C GLU A 340 -0.97 9.59 6.52
N LEU A 341 -0.49 8.45 6.99
CA LEU A 341 -0.77 7.94 8.32
C LEU A 341 0.47 7.31 8.91
N GLU A 342 0.65 7.41 10.22
CA GLU A 342 1.77 6.83 10.93
C GLU A 342 1.30 5.64 11.76
N LEU A 343 2.06 4.55 11.73
CA LEU A 343 1.87 3.39 12.58
C LEU A 343 2.96 3.32 13.64
N ASP A 344 2.59 2.85 14.83
CA ASP A 344 3.52 2.51 15.89
C ASP A 344 4.13 1.10 15.69
N ARG A 345 4.99 0.70 16.62
CA ARG A 345 5.65 -0.63 16.62
C ARG A 345 4.64 -1.78 16.71
N GLN A 346 3.44 -1.55 17.27
CA GLN A 346 2.34 -2.51 17.35
C GLN A 346 1.43 -2.49 16.12
N ARG A 347 1.77 -1.67 15.11
CA ARG A 347 0.97 -1.42 13.88
C ARG A 347 -0.38 -0.76 14.17
N SER A 348 -0.49 0.00 15.25
CA SER A 348 -1.63 0.85 15.55
C SER A 348 -1.45 2.25 14.97
N PRO A 349 -2.53 2.88 14.47
CA PRO A 349 -2.42 4.23 13.91
C PRO A 349 -2.14 5.26 15.00
N ARG A 350 -1.13 6.11 14.78
CA ARG A 350 -0.76 7.22 15.66
C ARG A 350 -1.50 8.49 15.28
N ARG A 351 -1.81 9.30 16.28
CA ARG A 351 -2.27 10.69 16.05
C ARG A 351 -1.09 11.55 15.62
N PRO A 352 -1.24 12.44 14.62
CA PRO A 352 -0.21 13.41 14.31
C PRO A 352 0.17 14.21 15.55
N GLY A 353 1.46 14.26 15.88
CA GLY A 353 1.97 15.02 17.02
C GLY A 353 1.80 14.41 18.41
N GLY A 354 1.39 13.16 18.52
CA GLY A 354 1.43 12.39 19.77
C GLY A 354 2.84 11.81 19.97
N ALA A 355 3.54 12.26 21.02
CA ALA A 355 4.82 11.72 21.45
C ALA A 355 4.69 10.28 22.01
#